data_36321df5320ddd08e5f3823e5046bb23
#
_entry.id   36321df5320ddd08e5f3823e5046bb23
#
_cell.length_a   1.000
_cell.length_b   1.000
_cell.length_c   1.000
_cell.angle_alpha   90.00
_cell.angle_beta   90.00
_cell.angle_gamma   90.00
#
_symmetry.space_group_name_H-M   'P 1'
#
loop_
_entity.id
_entity.type
_entity.pdbx_description
1 polymer ?
#
loop_
_entity_poly.entity_id
_entity_poly.type
_entity_poly.pdbx_seq_one_letter_code
_entity_poly.pdbx_strand_id
1 'polypeptide(L)'
;MQGRWKNQSDFFRRKINIAYFYILFAKSYSLSKVYGFERDKTYKRWIAIDENIVKVYTDFITCFVFLGKIYKSDQFQGRENKNMKNMKVRTKLNLILVLVILLVALGSVVSFKDLEDVKDKALETMDASSRQSYDDSIKEQVGVVISLLSEINDAYKAGTYTLDEAKKIAADEVRQMRYGETGYFWIDQSDGTNVVLLGSDTEGTNRMETEDAKGYKMVKEIIRVAVEDGGGYTDYVFPKEGETKPSPKRSYSEYFEPFDWVVGTGNYTDYIDTAIEKQDKVFSSYAMKKAITLIGACVAMLVVVAVLVFMIAQDITKSLKKVVAEIE
;
A
#
# COMPACT_ATOMS: atom_id res chain seq x y z
N MET A 1 46.66 26.93 -21.52
CA MET A 1 45.22 27.17 -21.12
C MET A 1 44.44 25.92 -20.69
N GLN A 2 45.02 24.73 -20.63
CA GLN A 2 44.34 23.50 -20.25
C GLN A 2 44.19 23.24 -18.73
N GLY A 3 44.93 23.93 -17.87
CA GLY A 3 44.92 23.70 -16.42
C GLY A 3 43.77 24.36 -15.64
N ARG A 4 43.14 25.39 -16.20
CA ARG A 4 42.11 26.19 -15.50
C ARG A 4 40.69 25.55 -15.48
N TRP A 5 40.41 24.66 -16.41
CA TRP A 5 39.07 24.02 -16.54
C TRP A 5 38.92 22.73 -15.76
N LYS A 6 40.02 22.03 -15.44
CA LYS A 6 39.99 20.84 -14.61
C LYS A 6 39.58 21.15 -13.15
N ASN A 7 39.98 22.29 -12.66
CA ASN A 7 39.66 22.77 -11.30
C ASN A 7 38.18 23.20 -11.13
N GLN A 8 37.52 23.68 -12.19
CA GLN A 8 36.13 24.10 -12.07
C GLN A 8 35.14 22.92 -11.99
N SER A 9 35.39 21.86 -12.75
CA SER A 9 34.54 20.66 -12.71
C SER A 9 34.67 19.91 -11.36
N ASP A 10 35.90 19.86 -10.81
CA ASP A 10 36.13 19.26 -9.50
C ASP A 10 35.61 20.15 -8.35
N PHE A 11 35.65 21.49 -8.52
CA PHE A 11 35.06 22.42 -7.57
C PHE A 11 33.51 22.31 -7.52
N PHE A 12 32.82 22.18 -8.68
CA PHE A 12 31.37 21.96 -8.75
C PHE A 12 31.00 20.58 -8.20
N ARG A 13 31.76 19.53 -8.51
CA ARG A 13 31.55 18.19 -7.99
C ARG A 13 31.69 18.13 -6.46
N ARG A 14 32.67 18.81 -5.89
CA ARG A 14 32.83 18.91 -4.42
C ARG A 14 31.71 19.72 -3.77
N LYS A 15 31.25 20.83 -4.36
CA LYS A 15 30.11 21.59 -3.82
C LYS A 15 28.79 20.85 -3.89
N ILE A 16 28.53 20.10 -4.95
CA ILE A 16 27.32 19.25 -5.07
C ILE A 16 27.37 18.13 -4.03
N ASN A 17 28.51 17.44 -3.85
CA ASN A 17 28.67 16.41 -2.83
C ASN A 17 28.56 16.97 -1.40
N ILE A 18 29.06 18.17 -1.15
CA ILE A 18 28.94 18.83 0.16
C ILE A 18 27.51 19.28 0.43
N ALA A 19 26.81 19.85 -0.53
CA ALA A 19 25.40 20.22 -0.40
C ALA A 19 24.52 18.98 -0.17
N TYR A 20 24.80 17.89 -0.86
CA TYR A 20 24.15 16.58 -0.69
C TYR A 20 24.39 16.01 0.71
N PHE A 21 25.62 16.04 1.17
CA PHE A 21 25.97 15.59 2.53
C PHE A 21 25.31 16.46 3.61
N TYR A 22 25.23 17.79 3.41
CA TYR A 22 24.55 18.70 4.34
C TYR A 22 23.04 18.52 4.39
N ILE A 23 22.39 18.25 3.26
CA ILE A 23 20.94 17.98 3.19
C ILE A 23 20.61 16.65 3.90
N LEU A 24 21.40 15.60 3.68
CA LEU A 24 21.24 14.30 4.35
C LEU A 24 21.53 14.40 5.85
N PHE A 25 22.59 15.12 6.23
CA PHE A 25 22.99 15.29 7.63
C PHE A 25 22.02 16.19 8.41
N ALA A 26 21.56 17.29 7.82
CA ALA A 26 20.58 18.19 8.43
C ALA A 26 19.21 17.51 8.63
N LYS A 27 18.75 16.71 7.67
CA LYS A 27 17.53 15.91 7.79
C LYS A 27 17.64 14.81 8.85
N SER A 28 18.75 14.09 8.89
CA SER A 28 19.02 13.06 9.90
C SER A 28 19.09 13.64 11.32
N TYR A 29 19.71 14.81 11.48
CA TYR A 29 19.89 15.46 12.78
C TYR A 29 18.63 16.17 13.29
N SER A 30 17.85 16.79 12.39
CA SER A 30 16.60 17.47 12.72
C SER A 30 15.51 16.49 13.13
N LEU A 31 15.40 15.34 12.47
CA LEU A 31 14.36 14.33 12.75
C LEU A 31 14.62 13.54 14.05
N SER A 32 15.88 13.24 14.36
CA SER A 32 16.21 12.55 15.61
C SER A 32 15.97 13.41 16.86
N LYS A 33 16.08 14.74 16.72
CA LYS A 33 15.93 15.70 17.81
C LYS A 33 14.49 16.13 18.08
N VAL A 34 13.62 16.04 17.07
CA VAL A 34 12.22 16.48 17.15
C VAL A 34 11.27 15.37 17.60
N TYR A 35 11.57 14.10 17.31
CA TYR A 35 10.61 13.00 17.47
C TYR A 35 11.01 11.88 18.42
N GLY A 36 12.20 11.87 19.03
CA GLY A 36 12.58 10.88 20.07
C GLY A 36 12.36 9.42 19.69
N PHE A 37 12.35 9.10 18.39
CA PHE A 37 11.99 7.77 17.89
C PHE A 37 13.20 6.84 17.86
N GLU A 38 13.07 5.73 18.56
CA GLU A 38 13.94 4.55 18.47
C GLU A 38 13.90 3.97 17.04
N ARG A 39 15.03 3.41 16.58
CA ARG A 39 15.26 2.93 15.21
C ARG A 39 14.38 1.73 14.83
N ASP A 40 13.10 1.95 14.56
CA ASP A 40 12.16 0.93 14.12
C ASP A 40 12.15 0.77 12.58
N LYS A 41 11.56 -0.35 12.10
CA LYS A 41 11.42 -0.73 10.69
C LYS A 41 10.77 0.37 9.81
N THR A 42 9.94 1.22 10.40
CA THR A 42 9.31 2.38 9.76
C THR A 42 10.34 3.42 9.29
N TYR A 43 11.39 3.66 10.07
CA TYR A 43 12.47 4.61 9.70
C TYR A 43 13.25 4.15 8.46
N LYS A 44 13.52 2.84 8.33
CA LYS A 44 14.16 2.28 7.12
C LYS A 44 13.30 2.44 5.88
N ARG A 45 11.98 2.39 6.02
CA ARG A 45 11.03 2.56 4.90
C ARG A 45 10.95 4.01 4.42
N TRP A 46 11.03 4.99 5.32
CA TRP A 46 11.09 6.41 4.97
C TRP A 46 12.39 6.79 4.25
N ILE A 47 13.52 6.23 4.67
CA ILE A 47 14.81 6.42 3.98
C ILE A 47 14.76 5.83 2.56
N ALA A 48 14.16 4.67 2.36
CA ALA A 48 14.04 4.04 1.05
C ALA A 48 13.18 4.86 0.06
N ILE A 49 12.13 5.54 0.53
CA ILE A 49 11.32 6.44 -0.29
C ILE A 49 12.11 7.69 -0.67
N ASP A 50 12.90 8.25 0.26
CA ASP A 50 13.76 9.41 0.01
C ASP A 50 14.95 9.05 -0.92
N GLU A 51 15.48 7.82 -0.84
CA GLU A 51 16.54 7.33 -1.73
C GLU A 51 16.08 7.20 -3.19
N ASN A 52 14.84 6.79 -3.43
CA ASN A 52 14.29 6.70 -4.78
C ASN A 52 14.07 8.09 -5.40
N ILE A 53 13.54 9.04 -4.64
CA ILE A 53 13.39 10.43 -5.08
C ILE A 53 14.77 11.04 -5.37
N VAL A 54 15.72 10.82 -4.48
CA VAL A 54 17.09 11.28 -4.64
C VAL A 54 17.76 10.62 -5.85
N LYS A 55 17.52 9.34 -6.09
CA LYS A 55 18.03 8.62 -7.26
C LYS A 55 17.48 9.19 -8.56
N VAL A 56 16.18 9.47 -8.65
CA VAL A 56 15.57 10.12 -9.83
C VAL A 56 16.19 11.49 -10.11
N TYR A 57 16.38 12.32 -9.07
CA TYR A 57 17.06 13.62 -9.24
C TYR A 57 18.53 13.48 -9.63
N THR A 58 19.24 12.48 -9.08
CA THR A 58 20.65 12.22 -9.40
C THR A 58 20.81 11.72 -10.82
N ASP A 59 19.92 10.83 -11.26
CA ASP A 59 19.90 10.31 -12.62
C ASP A 59 19.54 11.41 -13.63
N PHE A 60 18.61 12.31 -13.28
CA PHE A 60 18.27 13.48 -14.09
C PHE A 60 19.47 14.45 -14.23
N ILE A 61 20.15 14.78 -13.13
CA ILE A 61 21.36 15.62 -13.14
C ILE A 61 22.49 14.92 -13.91
N THR A 62 22.64 13.62 -13.74
CA THR A 62 23.66 12.82 -14.44
C THR A 62 23.38 12.76 -15.93
N CYS A 63 22.13 12.62 -16.34
CA CYS A 63 21.69 12.69 -17.73
C CYS A 63 21.99 14.07 -18.34
N PHE A 64 21.74 15.16 -17.60
CA PHE A 64 22.01 16.52 -18.05
C PHE A 64 23.52 16.80 -18.20
N VAL A 65 24.34 16.29 -17.26
CA VAL A 65 25.81 16.36 -17.32
C VAL A 65 26.34 15.50 -18.46
N PHE A 66 25.73 14.33 -18.70
CA PHE A 66 26.09 13.42 -19.80
C PHE A 66 25.74 14.02 -21.17
N LEU A 67 24.56 14.63 -21.31
CA LEU A 67 24.17 15.39 -22.51
C LEU A 67 25.13 16.59 -22.77
N GLY A 68 25.54 17.28 -21.71
CA GLY A 68 26.54 18.33 -21.81
C GLY A 68 27.95 17.82 -22.20
N LYS A 69 28.28 16.59 -21.80
CA LYS A 69 29.53 15.91 -22.23
C LYS A 69 29.48 15.43 -23.67
N ILE A 70 28.34 14.88 -24.11
CA ILE A 70 28.10 14.48 -25.51
C ILE A 70 28.21 15.70 -26.43
N TYR A 71 27.63 16.85 -26.01
CA TYR A 71 27.74 18.11 -26.75
C TYR A 71 29.19 18.64 -26.85
N LYS A 72 30.08 18.31 -25.89
CA LYS A 72 31.49 18.67 -25.86
C LYS A 72 32.43 17.60 -26.43
N SER A 73 31.96 16.42 -26.81
CA SER A 73 32.84 15.37 -27.34
C SER A 73 33.30 15.72 -28.74
N ASP A 74 34.60 15.55 -29.01
CA ASP A 74 35.22 15.82 -30.31
C ASP A 74 34.61 15.04 -31.47
N GLN A 75 33.94 13.92 -31.17
CA GLN A 75 33.12 13.14 -32.14
C GLN A 75 31.90 13.91 -32.64
N PHE A 76 31.30 14.82 -31.82
CA PHE A 76 30.18 15.67 -32.24
C PHE A 76 30.66 16.93 -32.96
N GLN A 77 31.88 17.39 -32.66
CA GLN A 77 32.49 18.54 -33.37
C GLN A 77 32.97 18.15 -34.78
N GLY A 78 33.29 16.88 -35.04
CA GLY A 78 33.76 16.41 -36.34
C GLY A 78 32.69 16.19 -37.41
N ARG A 79 31.40 16.12 -37.02
CA ARG A 79 30.23 16.16 -37.93
C ARG A 79 29.48 17.47 -37.72
N GLU A 80 30.07 18.56 -38.15
CA GLU A 80 29.30 19.82 -38.26
C GLU A 80 28.10 19.59 -39.15
N ASN A 81 26.91 19.40 -38.52
CA ASN A 81 25.68 19.33 -39.21
C ASN A 81 25.40 20.72 -39.78
N LYS A 82 25.78 20.94 -41.06
CA LYS A 82 25.65 22.20 -41.79
C LYS A 82 24.30 22.89 -41.61
N ASN A 83 23.28 22.05 -41.34
CA ASN A 83 21.91 22.51 -41.09
C ASN A 83 21.74 23.25 -39.75
N MET A 84 22.42 22.87 -38.66
CA MET A 84 22.30 23.55 -37.37
C MET A 84 23.08 24.86 -37.30
N LYS A 85 24.18 24.98 -38.03
CA LYS A 85 25.00 26.22 -38.08
C LYS A 85 24.25 27.37 -38.75
N ASN A 86 23.42 27.05 -39.75
CA ASN A 86 22.66 28.03 -40.54
C ASN A 86 21.29 28.37 -39.97
N MET A 87 20.85 27.71 -38.87
CA MET A 87 19.55 28.02 -38.25
C MET A 87 19.60 29.37 -37.53
N LYS A 88 18.50 30.15 -37.72
CA LYS A 88 18.31 31.42 -37.01
C LYS A 88 18.32 31.18 -35.51
N VAL A 89 18.87 32.10 -34.72
CA VAL A 89 18.90 32.00 -33.24
C VAL A 89 17.53 31.70 -32.64
N ARG A 90 16.47 32.34 -33.16
CA ARG A 90 15.08 32.11 -32.76
C ARG A 90 14.69 30.64 -32.89
N THR A 91 15.10 29.97 -33.98
CA THR A 91 14.75 28.55 -34.22
C THR A 91 15.48 27.62 -33.23
N LYS A 92 16.74 27.93 -32.91
CA LYS A 92 17.53 27.18 -31.90
C LYS A 92 16.90 27.31 -30.51
N LEU A 93 16.44 28.48 -30.12
CA LEU A 93 15.76 28.74 -28.85
C LEU A 93 14.40 28.02 -28.78
N ASN A 94 13.63 28.01 -29.87
CA ASN A 94 12.36 27.26 -29.94
C ASN A 94 12.58 25.74 -29.83
N LEU A 95 13.65 25.19 -30.42
CA LEU A 95 14.00 23.77 -30.25
C LEU A 95 14.32 23.42 -28.80
N ILE A 96 15.05 24.26 -28.10
CA ILE A 96 15.32 24.08 -26.67
C ILE A 96 14.02 24.10 -25.88
N LEU A 97 13.11 25.04 -26.17
CA LEU A 97 11.81 25.12 -25.51
C LEU A 97 10.98 23.84 -25.74
N VAL A 98 10.93 23.34 -26.96
CA VAL A 98 10.22 22.08 -27.29
C VAL A 98 10.83 20.91 -26.54
N LEU A 99 12.16 20.83 -26.46
CA LEU A 99 12.83 19.76 -25.70
C LEU A 99 12.50 19.81 -24.21
N VAL A 100 12.47 20.99 -23.60
CA VAL A 100 12.07 21.17 -22.20
C VAL A 100 10.63 20.73 -21.97
N ILE A 101 9.70 21.10 -22.87
CA ILE A 101 8.31 20.66 -22.80
C ILE A 101 8.21 19.14 -22.84
N LEU A 102 8.93 18.49 -23.75
CA LEU A 102 8.94 17.02 -23.85
C LEU A 102 9.46 16.35 -22.60
N LEU A 103 10.56 16.87 -22.02
CA LEU A 103 11.14 16.33 -20.78
C LEU A 103 10.18 16.48 -19.59
N VAL A 104 9.51 17.62 -19.46
CA VAL A 104 8.51 17.84 -18.41
C VAL A 104 7.32 16.90 -18.58
N ALA A 105 6.85 16.71 -19.82
CA ALA A 105 5.73 15.80 -20.12
C ALA A 105 6.09 14.35 -19.79
N LEU A 106 7.28 13.89 -20.18
CA LEU A 106 7.77 12.55 -19.85
C LEU A 106 7.90 12.34 -18.33
N GLY A 107 8.51 13.29 -17.62
CA GLY A 107 8.62 13.25 -16.16
C GLY A 107 7.26 13.20 -15.47
N SER A 108 6.27 13.93 -15.98
CA SER A 108 4.91 13.92 -15.44
C SER A 108 4.22 12.56 -15.62
N VAL A 109 4.41 11.89 -16.77
CA VAL A 109 3.85 10.56 -17.03
C VAL A 109 4.46 9.51 -16.10
N VAL A 110 5.78 9.54 -15.91
CA VAL A 110 6.47 8.61 -14.98
C VAL A 110 5.96 8.83 -13.56
N SER A 111 5.93 10.08 -13.09
CA SER A 111 5.45 10.40 -11.73
C SER A 111 4.01 9.98 -11.49
N PHE A 112 3.15 10.04 -12.52
CA PHE A 112 1.76 9.60 -12.39
C PHE A 112 1.65 8.08 -12.24
N LYS A 113 2.42 7.31 -13.03
CA LYS A 113 2.48 5.85 -12.90
C LYS A 113 3.01 5.41 -11.54
N ASP A 114 4.11 6.03 -11.07
CA ASP A 114 4.66 5.72 -9.76
C ASP A 114 3.64 5.96 -8.64
N LEU A 115 2.82 7.01 -8.74
CA LEU A 115 1.76 7.30 -7.77
C LEU A 115 0.65 6.24 -7.79
N GLU A 116 0.27 5.75 -8.97
CA GLU A 116 -0.72 4.69 -9.14
C GLU A 116 -0.20 3.36 -8.56
N ASP A 117 1.03 2.97 -8.86
CA ASP A 117 1.68 1.77 -8.32
C ASP A 117 1.77 1.81 -6.78
N VAL A 118 2.11 2.96 -6.21
CA VAL A 118 2.16 3.16 -4.74
C VAL A 118 0.77 3.02 -4.11
N LYS A 119 -0.26 3.59 -4.76
CA LYS A 119 -1.66 3.48 -4.32
C LYS A 119 -2.09 2.01 -4.29
N ASP A 120 -1.90 1.29 -5.39
CA ASP A 120 -2.34 -0.10 -5.52
C ASP A 120 -1.63 -1.00 -4.50
N LYS A 121 -0.33 -0.80 -4.31
CA LYS A 121 0.42 -1.53 -3.28
C LYS A 121 -0.01 -1.20 -1.86
N ALA A 122 -0.40 0.04 -1.59
CA ALA A 122 -0.92 0.44 -0.28
C ALA A 122 -2.28 -0.22 0.01
N LEU A 123 -3.17 -0.27 -0.99
CA LEU A 123 -4.47 -0.93 -0.87
C LEU A 123 -4.32 -2.45 -0.69
N GLU A 124 -3.46 -3.11 -1.48
CA GLU A 124 -3.14 -4.53 -1.33
C GLU A 124 -2.61 -4.86 0.08
N THR A 125 -1.67 -4.03 0.58
CA THR A 125 -1.13 -4.22 1.92
C THR A 125 -2.19 -4.01 3.01
N MET A 126 -3.07 -3.05 2.83
CA MET A 126 -4.17 -2.77 3.75
C MET A 126 -5.18 -3.92 3.77
N ASP A 127 -5.57 -4.44 2.60
CA ASP A 127 -6.47 -5.59 2.49
C ASP A 127 -5.88 -6.82 3.18
N ALA A 128 -4.65 -7.20 2.83
CA ALA A 128 -3.96 -8.34 3.44
C ALA A 128 -3.83 -8.19 4.97
N SER A 129 -3.46 -7.01 5.46
CA SER A 129 -3.35 -6.74 6.90
C SER A 129 -4.70 -6.79 7.62
N SER A 130 -5.76 -6.29 6.98
CA SER A 130 -7.11 -6.33 7.57
C SER A 130 -7.64 -7.74 7.66
N ARG A 131 -7.46 -8.56 6.62
CA ARG A 131 -7.84 -9.97 6.61
C ARG A 131 -7.04 -10.78 7.62
N GLN A 132 -5.73 -10.56 7.72
CA GLN A 132 -4.89 -11.21 8.71
C GLN A 132 -5.32 -10.84 10.15
N SER A 133 -5.57 -9.58 10.43
CA SER A 133 -6.04 -9.13 11.74
C SER A 133 -7.41 -9.71 12.09
N TYR A 134 -8.28 -9.88 11.10
CA TYR A 134 -9.55 -10.55 11.26
C TYR A 134 -9.36 -12.03 11.61
N ASP A 135 -8.53 -12.75 10.86
CA ASP A 135 -8.22 -14.16 11.09
C ASP A 135 -7.64 -14.40 12.48
N ASP A 136 -6.67 -13.59 12.89
CA ASP A 136 -6.08 -13.66 14.22
C ASP A 136 -7.15 -13.43 15.31
N SER A 137 -8.01 -12.43 15.11
CA SER A 137 -9.08 -12.12 16.07
C SER A 137 -10.05 -13.27 16.28
N ILE A 138 -10.59 -13.88 15.21
CA ILE A 138 -11.56 -15.00 15.36
C ILE A 138 -10.89 -16.25 15.93
N LYS A 139 -9.61 -16.49 15.62
CA LYS A 139 -8.83 -17.57 16.21
C LYS A 139 -8.63 -17.37 17.71
N GLU A 140 -8.25 -16.16 18.14
CA GLU A 140 -8.10 -15.82 19.56
C GLU A 140 -9.42 -15.99 20.33
N GLN A 141 -10.55 -15.59 19.72
CA GLN A 141 -11.88 -15.78 20.35
C GLN A 141 -12.21 -17.26 20.57
N VAL A 142 -11.93 -18.13 19.60
CA VAL A 142 -12.10 -19.58 19.80
C VAL A 142 -11.17 -20.07 20.91
N GLY A 143 -9.91 -19.61 20.97
CA GLY A 143 -8.97 -19.96 22.03
C GLY A 143 -9.47 -19.62 23.44
N VAL A 144 -10.19 -18.49 23.58
CA VAL A 144 -10.86 -18.14 24.86
C VAL A 144 -11.91 -19.16 25.26
N VAL A 145 -12.74 -19.61 24.30
CA VAL A 145 -13.73 -20.66 24.58
C VAL A 145 -13.06 -21.98 24.91
N ILE A 146 -12.05 -22.40 24.17
CA ILE A 146 -11.27 -23.62 24.46
C ILE A 146 -10.68 -23.58 25.87
N SER A 147 -10.19 -22.42 26.30
CA SER A 147 -9.67 -22.25 27.68
C SER A 147 -10.78 -22.42 28.73
N LEU A 148 -11.96 -21.87 28.51
CA LEU A 148 -13.14 -22.09 29.38
C LEU A 148 -13.52 -23.56 29.44
N LEU A 149 -13.60 -24.23 28.27
CA LEU A 149 -13.93 -25.67 28.22
C LEU A 149 -12.89 -26.52 28.96
N SER A 150 -11.62 -26.14 28.86
CA SER A 150 -10.52 -26.82 29.58
C SER A 150 -10.68 -26.69 31.09
N GLU A 151 -11.02 -25.52 31.61
CA GLU A 151 -11.27 -25.31 33.04
C GLU A 151 -12.47 -26.16 33.55
N ILE A 152 -13.57 -26.19 32.80
CA ILE A 152 -14.73 -27.01 33.15
C ILE A 152 -14.41 -28.52 33.10
N ASN A 153 -13.62 -28.94 32.09
CA ASN A 153 -13.18 -30.34 31.98
C ASN A 153 -12.25 -30.73 33.12
N ASP A 154 -11.39 -29.82 33.60
CA ASP A 154 -10.51 -30.09 34.77
C ASP A 154 -11.34 -30.20 36.05
N ALA A 155 -12.41 -29.43 36.21
CA ALA A 155 -13.34 -29.57 37.32
C ALA A 155 -14.12 -30.95 37.26
N TYR A 156 -14.47 -31.39 36.06
CA TYR A 156 -15.01 -32.75 35.84
C TYR A 156 -13.98 -33.82 36.25
N LYS A 157 -12.74 -33.71 35.77
CA LYS A 157 -11.66 -34.67 36.14
C LYS A 157 -11.36 -34.69 37.64
N ALA A 158 -11.55 -33.57 38.32
CA ALA A 158 -11.40 -33.46 39.79
C ALA A 158 -12.65 -34.03 40.53
N GLY A 159 -13.68 -34.48 39.83
CA GLY A 159 -14.87 -35.07 40.44
C GLY A 159 -15.88 -34.02 40.96
N THR A 160 -15.75 -32.76 40.58
CA THR A 160 -16.69 -31.69 40.95
C THR A 160 -18.03 -31.85 40.22
N TYR A 161 -18.00 -32.33 38.99
CA TYR A 161 -19.14 -32.54 38.12
C TYR A 161 -19.11 -33.93 37.50
N THR A 162 -20.26 -34.46 37.10
CA THR A 162 -20.33 -35.53 36.11
C THR A 162 -20.02 -34.98 34.72
N LEU A 163 -19.73 -35.85 33.76
CA LEU A 163 -19.44 -35.42 32.38
C LEU A 163 -20.67 -34.68 31.76
N ASP A 164 -21.88 -35.17 32.02
CA ASP A 164 -23.11 -34.56 31.51
C ASP A 164 -23.37 -33.17 32.13
N GLU A 165 -23.10 -33.03 33.43
CA GLU A 165 -23.18 -31.71 34.09
C GLU A 165 -22.12 -30.74 33.53
N ALA A 166 -20.87 -31.19 33.35
CA ALA A 166 -19.80 -30.39 32.78
C ALA A 166 -20.15 -29.93 31.36
N LYS A 167 -20.57 -30.83 30.49
CA LYS A 167 -21.04 -30.51 29.13
C LYS A 167 -22.22 -29.52 29.14
N LYS A 168 -23.18 -29.73 30.04
CA LYS A 168 -24.34 -28.84 30.18
C LYS A 168 -23.90 -27.41 30.58
N ILE A 169 -23.07 -27.29 31.63
CA ILE A 169 -22.54 -26.00 32.11
C ILE A 169 -21.78 -25.31 30.98
N ALA A 170 -20.87 -26.01 30.32
CA ALA A 170 -20.08 -25.49 29.22
C ALA A 170 -20.95 -24.98 28.05
N ALA A 171 -21.95 -25.74 27.64
CA ALA A 171 -22.90 -25.37 26.58
C ALA A 171 -23.70 -24.11 26.97
N ASP A 172 -24.18 -24.05 28.22
CA ASP A 172 -25.01 -22.95 28.72
C ASP A 172 -24.17 -21.64 28.79
N GLU A 173 -22.89 -21.68 29.18
CA GLU A 173 -21.97 -20.56 29.19
C GLU A 173 -21.66 -20.08 27.76
N VAL A 174 -21.23 -20.98 26.88
CA VAL A 174 -20.90 -20.62 25.49
C VAL A 174 -22.09 -20.06 24.73
N ARG A 175 -23.30 -20.56 24.98
CA ARG A 175 -24.54 -20.06 24.36
C ARG A 175 -24.80 -18.59 24.65
N GLN A 176 -24.32 -18.09 25.81
CA GLN A 176 -24.46 -16.70 26.21
C GLN A 176 -23.27 -15.81 25.79
N MET A 177 -22.14 -16.41 25.46
CA MET A 177 -20.95 -15.63 25.08
C MET A 177 -21.17 -14.82 23.81
N ARG A 178 -20.77 -13.56 23.83
CA ARG A 178 -20.80 -12.65 22.70
C ARG A 178 -19.49 -11.84 22.65
N TYR A 179 -19.12 -11.38 21.46
CA TYR A 179 -18.01 -10.46 21.29
C TYR A 179 -18.33 -9.43 20.18
N GLY A 180 -17.74 -8.23 20.29
CA GLY A 180 -18.06 -7.15 19.37
C GLY A 180 -19.54 -6.81 19.37
N GLU A 181 -20.09 -6.45 18.22
CA GLU A 181 -21.51 -6.09 18.08
C GLU A 181 -22.41 -7.30 17.78
N THR A 182 -21.93 -8.25 16.98
CA THR A 182 -22.72 -9.36 16.44
C THR A 182 -22.03 -10.72 16.55
N GLY A 183 -20.86 -10.79 17.17
CA GLY A 183 -20.09 -12.02 17.28
C GLY A 183 -20.70 -13.00 18.26
N TYR A 184 -20.77 -14.28 17.87
CA TYR A 184 -21.26 -15.38 18.65
C TYR A 184 -20.48 -16.65 18.39
N PHE A 185 -20.65 -17.65 19.23
CA PHE A 185 -20.03 -18.96 19.09
C PHE A 185 -21.07 -20.04 18.77
N TRP A 186 -20.61 -21.09 18.11
CA TRP A 186 -21.35 -22.32 17.96
C TRP A 186 -20.50 -23.51 18.38
N ILE A 187 -21.16 -24.58 18.72
CA ILE A 187 -20.56 -25.88 19.02
C ILE A 187 -21.31 -26.96 18.25
N ASP A 188 -20.55 -27.79 17.53
CA ASP A 188 -21.03 -29.00 16.92
C ASP A 188 -20.26 -30.20 17.49
N GLN A 189 -20.88 -31.40 17.51
CA GLN A 189 -20.14 -32.65 17.69
C GLN A 189 -19.44 -33.04 16.39
N SER A 190 -18.45 -33.91 16.48
CA SER A 190 -17.73 -34.43 15.32
C SER A 190 -18.63 -35.13 14.28
N ASP A 191 -19.78 -35.62 14.69
CA ASP A 191 -20.79 -36.23 13.82
C ASP A 191 -21.72 -35.21 13.15
N GLY A 192 -21.60 -33.92 13.46
CA GLY A 192 -22.44 -32.84 12.93
C GLY A 192 -23.67 -32.50 13.76
N THR A 193 -23.84 -33.12 14.92
CA THR A 193 -24.92 -32.76 15.85
C THR A 193 -24.62 -31.40 16.49
N ASN A 194 -25.50 -30.43 16.30
CA ASN A 194 -25.33 -29.09 16.86
C ASN A 194 -25.61 -29.07 18.37
N VAL A 195 -24.72 -28.54 19.16
CA VAL A 195 -24.82 -28.41 20.62
C VAL A 195 -25.22 -27.00 21.03
N VAL A 196 -24.59 -26.01 20.39
CA VAL A 196 -24.84 -24.59 20.67
C VAL A 196 -24.94 -23.82 19.37
N LEU A 197 -26.03 -23.08 19.19
CA LEU A 197 -26.24 -22.11 18.15
C LEU A 197 -27.30 -21.08 18.57
N LEU A 198 -26.92 -20.16 19.46
CA LEU A 198 -27.76 -19.04 19.91
C LEU A 198 -29.09 -19.48 20.60
N GLY A 199 -29.24 -20.73 21.01
CA GLY A 199 -30.49 -21.26 21.53
C GLY A 199 -31.57 -21.47 20.46
N SER A 200 -31.16 -21.64 19.20
CA SER A 200 -32.09 -21.86 18.08
C SER A 200 -32.65 -23.29 18.07
N ASP A 201 -33.72 -23.50 17.31
CA ASP A 201 -34.31 -24.84 17.08
C ASP A 201 -33.36 -25.81 16.36
N THR A 202 -32.21 -25.34 15.90
CA THR A 202 -31.14 -26.14 15.29
C THR A 202 -30.39 -26.98 16.34
N GLU A 203 -30.32 -26.51 17.58
CA GLU A 203 -29.65 -27.26 18.66
C GLU A 203 -30.29 -28.64 18.87
N GLY A 204 -29.45 -29.67 18.96
CA GLY A 204 -29.84 -31.06 19.02
C GLY A 204 -30.10 -31.72 17.66
N THR A 205 -30.08 -31.00 16.56
CA THR A 205 -30.22 -31.56 15.20
C THR A 205 -28.87 -31.80 14.54
N ASN A 206 -28.78 -32.79 13.65
CA ASN A 206 -27.59 -33.01 12.84
C ASN A 206 -27.62 -32.09 11.62
N ARG A 207 -26.56 -31.34 11.44
CA ARG A 207 -26.43 -30.34 10.35
C ARG A 207 -25.25 -30.59 9.40
N MET A 208 -24.65 -31.80 9.42
CA MET A 208 -23.52 -32.17 8.58
C MET A 208 -23.74 -31.89 7.10
N GLU A 209 -24.96 -32.09 6.61
CA GLU A 209 -25.31 -31.89 5.22
C GLU A 209 -25.84 -30.48 4.90
N THR A 210 -25.75 -29.55 5.85
CA THR A 210 -26.19 -28.17 5.62
C THR A 210 -25.32 -27.49 4.54
N GLU A 211 -26.00 -26.99 3.52
CA GLU A 211 -25.37 -26.27 2.40
C GLU A 211 -25.59 -24.77 2.54
N ASP A 212 -24.60 -24.00 2.09
CA ASP A 212 -24.76 -22.58 1.90
C ASP A 212 -25.55 -22.25 0.61
N ALA A 213 -25.80 -20.97 0.34
CA ALA A 213 -26.56 -20.56 -0.85
C ALA A 213 -25.84 -20.87 -2.18
N LYS A 214 -24.60 -21.36 -2.15
CA LYS A 214 -23.83 -21.81 -3.32
C LYS A 214 -23.77 -23.34 -3.42
N GLY A 215 -24.43 -24.07 -2.53
CA GLY A 215 -24.38 -25.54 -2.47
C GLY A 215 -23.11 -26.07 -1.80
N TYR A 216 -22.40 -25.25 -1.04
CA TYR A 216 -21.21 -25.67 -0.31
C TYR A 216 -21.59 -26.24 1.07
N LYS A 217 -21.16 -27.47 1.38
CA LYS A 217 -21.39 -28.14 2.65
C LYS A 217 -20.50 -27.57 3.75
N MET A 218 -20.84 -26.38 4.20
CA MET A 218 -20.01 -25.58 5.10
C MET A 218 -19.76 -26.27 6.44
N VAL A 219 -20.78 -26.93 7.04
CA VAL A 219 -20.63 -27.57 8.35
C VAL A 219 -19.66 -28.75 8.27
N LYS A 220 -19.77 -29.55 7.20
CA LYS A 220 -18.86 -30.66 6.95
C LYS A 220 -17.42 -30.21 6.87
N GLU A 221 -17.14 -29.09 6.19
CA GLU A 221 -15.80 -28.56 6.08
C GLU A 221 -15.31 -27.94 7.41
N ILE A 222 -16.17 -27.22 8.13
CA ILE A 222 -15.88 -26.71 9.48
C ILE A 222 -15.42 -27.84 10.42
N ILE A 223 -16.12 -28.96 10.41
CA ILE A 223 -15.79 -30.14 11.24
C ILE A 223 -14.49 -30.77 10.74
N ARG A 224 -14.33 -30.95 9.43
CA ARG A 224 -13.13 -31.54 8.85
C ARG A 224 -11.86 -30.75 9.25
N VAL A 225 -11.83 -29.44 9.05
CA VAL A 225 -10.64 -28.63 9.37
C VAL A 225 -10.35 -28.59 10.87
N ALA A 226 -11.39 -28.65 11.70
CA ALA A 226 -11.21 -28.70 13.14
C ALA A 226 -10.63 -30.05 13.62
N VAL A 227 -11.17 -31.17 13.12
CA VAL A 227 -10.81 -32.51 13.59
C VAL A 227 -9.55 -33.05 12.92
N GLU A 228 -9.43 -32.88 11.57
CA GLU A 228 -8.31 -33.46 10.82
C GLU A 228 -7.07 -32.57 10.81
N ASP A 229 -7.25 -31.24 10.73
CA ASP A 229 -6.15 -30.28 10.64
C ASP A 229 -5.78 -29.66 12.00
N GLY A 230 -6.53 -29.98 13.08
CA GLY A 230 -6.29 -29.45 14.44
C GLY A 230 -6.81 -28.02 14.63
N GLY A 231 -7.55 -27.49 13.69
CA GLY A 231 -8.13 -26.15 13.64
C GLY A 231 -7.85 -25.46 12.31
N GLY A 232 -8.82 -24.66 11.85
CA GLY A 232 -8.68 -24.01 10.56
C GLY A 232 -9.80 -23.05 10.21
N TYR A 233 -9.59 -22.37 9.07
CA TYR A 233 -10.53 -21.39 8.55
C TYR A 233 -11.44 -22.00 7.48
N THR A 234 -12.70 -21.55 7.47
CA THR A 234 -13.68 -21.94 6.44
C THR A 234 -14.37 -20.71 5.89
N ASP A 235 -14.38 -20.57 4.55
CA ASP A 235 -15.08 -19.50 3.84
C ASP A 235 -16.38 -20.02 3.22
N TYR A 236 -17.47 -19.33 3.48
CA TYR A 236 -18.82 -19.68 2.96
C TYR A 236 -19.70 -18.43 2.86
N VAL A 237 -20.91 -18.57 2.37
CA VAL A 237 -21.89 -17.48 2.36
C VAL A 237 -23.03 -17.79 3.32
N PHE A 238 -23.38 -16.81 4.16
CA PHE A 238 -24.44 -16.98 5.15
C PHE A 238 -25.24 -15.67 5.30
N PRO A 239 -26.55 -15.71 5.51
CA PRO A 239 -27.33 -14.51 5.77
C PRO A 239 -26.94 -13.88 7.10
N LYS A 240 -26.90 -12.56 7.16
CA LYS A 240 -26.79 -11.80 8.41
C LYS A 240 -28.09 -11.92 9.20
N GLU A 241 -28.02 -11.73 10.50
CA GLU A 241 -29.19 -11.76 11.36
C GLU A 241 -30.26 -10.78 10.85
N GLY A 242 -31.47 -11.28 10.64
CA GLY A 242 -32.57 -10.49 10.08
C GLY A 242 -32.52 -10.27 8.57
N GLU A 243 -31.50 -10.75 7.87
CA GLU A 243 -31.38 -10.64 6.43
C GLU A 243 -31.66 -12.00 5.74
N THR A 244 -32.13 -11.94 4.49
CA THR A 244 -32.32 -13.14 3.64
C THR A 244 -31.22 -13.27 2.60
N LYS A 245 -30.48 -12.18 2.33
CA LYS A 245 -29.40 -12.15 1.37
C LYS A 245 -28.12 -12.74 1.98
N PRO A 246 -27.50 -13.75 1.34
CA PRO A 246 -26.25 -14.31 1.85
C PRO A 246 -25.10 -13.32 1.64
N SER A 247 -24.25 -13.16 2.67
CA SER A 247 -23.03 -12.38 2.66
C SER A 247 -21.81 -13.28 2.88
N PRO A 248 -20.63 -12.92 2.34
CA PRO A 248 -19.39 -13.66 2.59
C PRO A 248 -19.09 -13.72 4.08
N LYS A 249 -18.88 -14.91 4.60
CA LYS A 249 -18.54 -15.19 5.99
C LYS A 249 -17.30 -16.05 6.06
N ARG A 250 -16.39 -15.71 6.94
CA ARG A 250 -15.19 -16.48 7.24
C ARG A 250 -15.20 -16.85 8.71
N SER A 251 -14.92 -18.12 9.00
CA SER A 251 -14.89 -18.66 10.36
C SER A 251 -13.57 -19.33 10.67
N TYR A 252 -13.28 -19.45 11.94
CA TYR A 252 -12.25 -20.34 12.50
C TYR A 252 -12.92 -21.34 13.43
N SER A 253 -12.50 -22.59 13.38
CA SER A 253 -12.99 -23.66 14.25
C SER A 253 -11.85 -24.53 14.74
N GLU A 254 -12.01 -25.06 15.97
CA GLU A 254 -11.02 -25.89 16.64
C GLU A 254 -11.72 -27.03 17.40
N TYR A 255 -11.08 -28.19 17.44
CA TYR A 255 -11.66 -29.38 18.07
C TYR A 255 -11.22 -29.50 19.53
N PHE A 256 -12.21 -29.63 20.42
CA PHE A 256 -12.03 -29.93 21.83
C PHE A 256 -12.35 -31.39 22.10
N GLU A 257 -11.33 -32.26 22.00
CA GLU A 257 -11.44 -33.72 22.10
C GLU A 257 -12.17 -34.22 23.37
N PRO A 258 -11.92 -33.63 24.60
CA PRO A 258 -12.54 -34.18 25.82
C PRO A 258 -14.08 -34.24 25.80
N PHE A 259 -14.72 -33.34 25.05
CA PHE A 259 -16.17 -33.31 24.94
C PHE A 259 -16.68 -33.76 23.58
N ASP A 260 -15.81 -34.08 22.64
CA ASP A 260 -16.11 -34.33 21.23
C ASP A 260 -16.82 -33.13 20.58
N TRP A 261 -16.24 -31.94 20.79
CA TRP A 261 -16.83 -30.68 20.36
C TRP A 261 -15.94 -29.91 19.37
N VAL A 262 -16.54 -29.46 18.31
CA VAL A 262 -15.99 -28.50 17.39
C VAL A 262 -16.52 -27.12 17.75
N VAL A 263 -15.67 -26.29 18.29
CA VAL A 263 -15.96 -24.90 18.67
C VAL A 263 -15.64 -23.99 17.51
N GLY A 264 -16.56 -23.12 17.12
CA GLY A 264 -16.32 -22.18 16.04
C GLY A 264 -16.89 -20.80 16.32
N THR A 265 -16.28 -19.82 15.67
CA THR A 265 -16.80 -18.48 15.52
C THR A 265 -16.45 -17.92 14.17
N GLY A 266 -17.13 -16.87 13.74
CA GLY A 266 -16.85 -16.19 12.49
C GLY A 266 -17.80 -15.04 12.25
N ASN A 267 -17.35 -14.12 11.37
CA ASN A 267 -18.16 -12.96 11.02
C ASN A 267 -18.10 -12.70 9.52
N TYR A 268 -18.81 -11.70 9.07
CA TYR A 268 -18.90 -11.32 7.67
C TYR A 268 -17.67 -10.49 7.25
N THR A 269 -17.12 -10.76 6.06
CA THR A 269 -15.91 -10.10 5.56
C THR A 269 -16.19 -8.93 4.61
N ASP A 270 -17.46 -8.71 4.24
CA ASP A 270 -17.89 -7.65 3.32
C ASP A 270 -17.59 -6.23 3.84
N TYR A 271 -17.44 -6.05 5.15
CA TYR A 271 -17.03 -4.77 5.72
C TYR A 271 -15.58 -4.44 5.35
N ILE A 272 -14.69 -5.44 5.20
CA ILE A 272 -13.30 -5.24 4.77
C ILE A 272 -13.30 -4.71 3.35
N ASP A 273 -14.04 -5.38 2.44
CA ASP A 273 -14.14 -4.97 1.04
C ASP A 273 -14.69 -3.53 0.92
N THR A 274 -15.73 -3.21 1.69
CA THR A 274 -16.32 -1.86 1.76
C THR A 274 -15.30 -0.82 2.27
N ALA A 275 -14.49 -1.16 3.26
CA ALA A 275 -13.46 -0.27 3.80
C ALA A 275 -12.35 -0.01 2.78
N ILE A 276 -11.92 -1.06 2.05
CA ILE A 276 -10.92 -0.95 0.98
C ILE A 276 -11.45 -0.09 -0.17
N GLU A 277 -12.69 -0.31 -0.64
CA GLU A 277 -13.30 0.54 -1.66
C GLU A 277 -13.39 2.03 -1.24
N LYS A 278 -13.76 2.28 0.00
CA LYS A 278 -13.81 3.64 0.53
C LYS A 278 -12.42 4.28 0.52
N GLN A 279 -11.40 3.53 0.91
CA GLN A 279 -10.03 4.01 0.93
C GLN A 279 -9.49 4.24 -0.48
N ASP A 280 -9.82 3.38 -1.45
CA ASP A 280 -9.46 3.59 -2.86
C ASP A 280 -10.05 4.91 -3.40
N LYS A 281 -11.32 5.19 -3.12
CA LYS A 281 -11.96 6.47 -3.50
C LYS A 281 -11.25 7.68 -2.88
N VAL A 282 -10.82 7.59 -1.62
CA VAL A 282 -10.05 8.64 -0.94
C VAL A 282 -8.69 8.83 -1.61
N PHE A 283 -7.93 7.76 -1.84
CA PHE A 283 -6.63 7.83 -2.51
C PHE A 283 -6.74 8.37 -3.93
N SER A 284 -7.71 7.88 -4.71
CA SER A 284 -7.95 8.34 -6.08
C SER A 284 -8.29 9.83 -6.14
N SER A 285 -9.12 10.33 -5.22
CA SER A 285 -9.45 11.75 -5.15
C SER A 285 -8.23 12.61 -4.76
N TYR A 286 -7.41 12.13 -3.84
CA TYR A 286 -6.17 12.80 -3.44
C TYR A 286 -5.14 12.82 -4.57
N ALA A 287 -4.94 11.69 -5.25
CA ALA A 287 -4.06 11.57 -6.41
C ALA A 287 -4.47 12.53 -7.53
N MET A 288 -5.77 12.61 -7.84
CA MET A 288 -6.30 13.54 -8.84
C MET A 288 -6.02 15.02 -8.47
N LYS A 289 -6.26 15.42 -7.21
CA LYS A 289 -5.94 16.77 -6.74
C LYS A 289 -4.45 17.08 -6.86
N LYS A 290 -3.59 16.14 -6.51
CA LYS A 290 -2.13 16.30 -6.64
C LYS A 290 -1.68 16.37 -8.10
N ALA A 291 -2.25 15.55 -8.97
CA ALA A 291 -1.97 15.60 -10.41
C ALA A 291 -2.36 16.96 -11.01
N ILE A 292 -3.53 17.50 -10.69
CA ILE A 292 -3.96 18.83 -11.15
C ILE A 292 -2.99 19.91 -10.65
N THR A 293 -2.57 19.85 -9.39
CA THR A 293 -1.62 20.80 -8.81
C THR A 293 -0.26 20.74 -9.53
N LEU A 294 0.23 19.53 -9.81
CA LEU A 294 1.49 19.31 -10.51
C LEU A 294 1.44 19.85 -11.94
N ILE A 295 0.37 19.54 -12.67
CA ILE A 295 0.13 20.05 -14.03
C ILE A 295 0.10 21.58 -14.03
N GLY A 296 -0.62 22.19 -13.08
CA GLY A 296 -0.67 23.65 -12.93
C GLY A 296 0.71 24.27 -12.70
N ALA A 297 1.52 23.66 -11.83
CA ALA A 297 2.89 24.11 -11.58
C ALA A 297 3.79 23.95 -12.81
N CYS A 298 3.67 22.85 -13.54
CA CYS A 298 4.40 22.64 -14.79
C CYS A 298 4.03 23.68 -15.85
N VAL A 299 2.73 23.97 -16.03
CA VAL A 299 2.27 25.00 -16.97
C VAL A 299 2.79 26.39 -16.59
N ALA A 300 2.75 26.75 -15.30
CA ALA A 300 3.29 28.03 -14.82
C ALA A 300 4.80 28.13 -15.11
N MET A 301 5.55 27.08 -14.85
CA MET A 301 7.00 27.02 -15.16
C MET A 301 7.27 27.18 -16.66
N LEU A 302 6.50 26.51 -17.51
CA LEU A 302 6.64 26.63 -18.97
C LEU A 302 6.34 28.04 -19.48
N VAL A 303 5.36 28.73 -18.91
CA VAL A 303 5.06 30.13 -19.23
C VAL A 303 6.26 31.03 -18.87
N VAL A 304 6.84 30.86 -17.68
CA VAL A 304 8.04 31.63 -17.28
C VAL A 304 9.21 31.40 -18.23
N VAL A 305 9.48 30.13 -18.58
CA VAL A 305 10.55 29.77 -19.52
C VAL A 305 10.30 30.39 -20.89
N ALA A 306 9.08 30.35 -21.40
CA ALA A 306 8.70 30.92 -22.69
C ALA A 306 8.92 32.46 -22.71
N VAL A 307 8.54 33.16 -21.64
CA VAL A 307 8.77 34.61 -21.51
C VAL A 307 10.26 34.94 -21.51
N LEU A 308 11.06 34.18 -20.74
CA LEU A 308 12.52 34.37 -20.69
C LEU A 308 13.18 34.16 -22.07
N VAL A 309 12.79 33.06 -22.76
CA VAL A 309 13.27 32.78 -24.13
C VAL A 309 12.88 33.90 -25.09
N PHE A 310 11.67 34.45 -25.00
CA PHE A 310 11.22 35.58 -25.83
C PHE A 310 12.03 36.86 -25.56
N MET A 311 12.28 37.20 -24.29
CA MET A 311 13.10 38.35 -23.91
C MET A 311 14.53 38.25 -24.46
N ILE A 312 15.17 37.08 -24.25
CA ILE A 312 16.55 36.84 -24.75
C ILE A 312 16.59 36.93 -26.28
N ALA A 313 15.58 36.36 -26.96
CA ALA A 313 15.51 36.45 -28.42
C ALA A 313 15.36 37.88 -28.94
N GLN A 314 14.64 38.77 -28.24
CA GLN A 314 14.51 40.18 -28.56
C GLN A 314 15.85 40.94 -28.35
N ASP A 315 16.52 40.72 -27.22
CA ASP A 315 17.78 41.39 -26.90
C ASP A 315 18.88 41.03 -27.90
N ILE A 316 19.00 39.73 -28.25
CA ILE A 316 19.95 39.29 -29.28
C ILE A 316 19.64 39.96 -30.65
N THR A 317 18.36 40.02 -31.01
CA THR A 317 17.94 40.59 -32.29
C THR A 317 18.22 42.10 -32.35
N LYS A 318 17.98 42.84 -31.27
CA LYS A 318 18.31 44.27 -31.14
C LYS A 318 19.82 44.54 -31.23
N SER A 319 20.63 43.75 -30.51
CA SER A 319 22.09 43.87 -30.52
C SER A 319 22.66 43.57 -31.89
N LEU A 320 22.18 42.55 -32.59
CA LEU A 320 22.60 42.27 -33.98
C LEU A 320 22.24 43.37 -34.95
N LYS A 321 21.06 43.97 -34.83
CA LYS A 321 20.64 45.12 -35.68
C LYS A 321 21.52 46.35 -35.44
N LYS A 322 21.95 46.63 -34.19
CA LYS A 322 22.87 47.72 -33.89
C LYS A 322 24.24 47.52 -34.55
N VAL A 323 24.81 46.31 -34.42
CA VAL A 323 26.13 45.98 -35.00
C VAL A 323 26.08 46.07 -36.54
N VAL A 324 24.98 45.63 -37.18
CA VAL A 324 24.82 45.74 -38.63
C VAL A 324 24.72 47.23 -39.08
N ALA A 325 24.01 48.07 -38.34
CA ALA A 325 23.87 49.50 -38.63
C ALA A 325 25.15 50.34 -38.37
N GLU A 326 26.11 49.81 -37.62
CA GLU A 326 27.42 50.45 -37.39
C GLU A 326 28.44 50.02 -38.44
N ILE A 327 28.19 49.07 -39.29
CA ILE A 327 29.08 48.55 -40.35
C ILE A 327 28.68 49.13 -41.73
N GLU A 328 27.41 49.56 -41.93
CA GLU A 328 26.92 50.30 -43.11
C GLU A 328 27.26 51.80 -42.99
#